data_0159b2c94fc719b7c47a837f276a437c
#
_entry.id   0159b2c94fc719b7c47a837f276a437c
#
_cell.length_a   1.000
_cell.length_b   1.000
_cell.length_c   1.000
_cell.angle_alpha   90.00
_cell.angle_beta   90.00
_cell.angle_gamma   90.00
#
_symmetry.space_group_name_H-M   'P 1'
#
loop_
_entity.id
_entity.type
_entity.pdbx_description
1 polymer ?
#
loop_
_entity_poly.entity_id
_entity_poly.type
_entity_poly.pdbx_seq_one_letter_code
_entity_poly.pdbx_strand_id
1 'polypeptide(L)'
;MSITAKDLGAEAPFKRPDHLADDLTPTVPVIAHAVNECISMGWPIEYACCIYPGVPFLEPNDLRKSLESLISSKSHFIYPVTEYAHPVQRAMRQLPSGKMEFLDSSSEMTRTQDLEVIFHDAGQFYWGKADAWRKQRKMHSDGIGMRIPSYRVVDIDTEDDWKLSLIHISEPT
;
A
#
# COMPACT_ATOMS: atom_id res chain seq x y z
N MET A 1 -6.01 20.95 -2.97
CA MET A 1 -4.83 20.07 -2.81
C MET A 1 -3.58 20.57 -3.54
N SER A 2 -3.58 20.94 -4.84
CA SER A 2 -2.35 21.38 -5.54
C SER A 2 -1.73 22.67 -4.97
N ILE A 3 -2.52 23.61 -4.47
CA ILE A 3 -2.05 24.85 -3.84
C ILE A 3 -1.30 24.50 -2.55
N THR A 4 -1.91 23.76 -1.65
CA THR A 4 -1.32 23.31 -0.38
C THR A 4 -0.03 22.51 -0.60
N ALA A 5 0.02 21.64 -1.60
CA ALA A 5 1.23 20.89 -1.92
C ALA A 5 2.39 21.82 -2.35
N LYS A 6 2.09 22.82 -3.17
CA LYS A 6 3.09 23.83 -3.60
C LYS A 6 3.57 24.68 -2.42
N ASP A 7 2.66 25.11 -1.54
CA ASP A 7 3.00 25.88 -0.34
C ASP A 7 3.93 25.11 0.61
N LEU A 8 3.83 23.76 0.59
CA LEU A 8 4.70 22.85 1.33
C LEU A 8 5.98 22.46 0.56
N GLY A 9 6.24 23.04 -0.60
CA GLY A 9 7.46 22.84 -1.38
C GLY A 9 7.39 21.68 -2.38
N ALA A 10 6.24 21.05 -2.59
CA ALA A 10 6.09 20.03 -3.61
C ALA A 10 5.82 20.64 -4.98
N GLU A 11 6.30 19.99 -6.04
CA GLU A 11 5.94 20.35 -7.40
C GLU A 11 4.60 19.73 -7.79
N ALA A 12 3.78 20.47 -8.51
CA ALA A 12 2.52 19.99 -9.08
C ALA A 12 2.49 20.39 -10.58
N PRO A 13 3.29 19.71 -11.42
CA PRO A 13 3.56 20.13 -12.79
C PRO A 13 2.36 19.96 -13.73
N PHE A 14 1.41 19.09 -13.40
CA PHE A 14 0.19 18.85 -14.19
C PHE A 14 -1.02 18.59 -13.29
N LYS A 15 -2.21 18.67 -13.85
CA LYS A 15 -3.47 18.27 -13.21
C LYS A 15 -3.85 16.88 -13.71
N ARG A 16 -4.24 15.99 -12.78
CA ARG A 16 -4.81 14.69 -13.14
C ARG A 16 -6.09 14.88 -13.94
N PRO A 17 -6.28 14.18 -15.09
CA PRO A 17 -7.50 14.25 -15.88
C PRO A 17 -8.72 13.75 -15.11
N ASP A 18 -9.88 14.32 -15.41
CA ASP A 18 -11.12 14.03 -14.67
C ASP A 18 -11.52 12.55 -14.76
N HIS A 19 -11.27 11.88 -15.91
CA HIS A 19 -11.55 10.46 -16.09
C HIS A 19 -10.65 9.51 -15.28
N LEU A 20 -9.55 10.03 -14.68
CA LEU A 20 -8.70 9.30 -13.73
C LEU A 20 -8.90 9.80 -12.29
N ALA A 21 -9.83 10.73 -12.06
CA ALA A 21 -10.05 11.40 -10.79
C ALA A 21 -11.35 10.97 -10.10
N ASP A 22 -12.00 9.93 -10.62
CA ASP A 22 -13.19 9.32 -10.03
C ASP A 22 -12.80 8.37 -8.86
N ASP A 23 -13.81 7.91 -8.11
CA ASP A 23 -13.64 7.05 -6.93
C ASP A 23 -13.39 5.57 -7.31
N LEU A 24 -13.45 5.21 -8.60
CA LEU A 24 -13.36 3.83 -9.08
C LEU A 24 -12.02 3.54 -9.77
N THR A 25 -11.30 4.56 -10.20
CA THR A 25 -10.03 4.38 -10.93
C THR A 25 -8.95 3.85 -10.01
N PRO A 26 -8.38 2.65 -10.28
CA PRO A 26 -7.35 2.08 -9.46
C PRO A 26 -6.03 2.85 -9.54
N THR A 27 -5.13 2.63 -8.57
CA THR A 27 -3.85 3.33 -8.44
C THR A 27 -2.96 3.22 -9.67
N VAL A 28 -2.85 2.04 -10.27
CA VAL A 28 -1.88 1.78 -11.36
C VAL A 28 -2.10 2.69 -12.58
N PRO A 29 -3.29 2.86 -13.15
CA PRO A 29 -3.54 3.80 -14.23
C PRO A 29 -3.20 5.25 -13.88
N VAL A 30 -3.48 5.67 -12.65
CA VAL A 30 -3.19 7.04 -12.18
C VAL A 30 -1.69 7.30 -12.16
N ILE A 31 -0.89 6.37 -11.62
CA ILE A 31 0.55 6.51 -11.57
C ILE A 31 1.18 6.37 -12.96
N ALA A 32 0.64 5.47 -13.82
CA ALA A 32 1.07 5.35 -15.19
C ALA A 32 0.92 6.68 -15.97
N HIS A 33 -0.22 7.36 -15.79
CA HIS A 33 -0.43 8.70 -16.33
C HIS A 33 0.60 9.69 -15.80
N ALA A 34 0.79 9.76 -14.47
CA ALA A 34 1.73 10.68 -13.86
C ALA A 34 3.18 10.49 -14.37
N VAL A 35 3.62 9.23 -14.47
CA VAL A 35 4.95 8.90 -15.02
C VAL A 35 5.08 9.33 -16.48
N ASN A 36 4.04 9.10 -17.31
CA ASN A 36 4.06 9.52 -18.70
C ASN A 36 4.11 11.05 -18.85
N GLU A 37 3.34 11.81 -18.07
CA GLU A 37 3.37 13.27 -18.07
C GLU A 37 4.77 13.80 -17.70
N CYS A 38 5.35 13.30 -16.61
CA CYS A 38 6.69 13.71 -16.20
C CYS A 38 7.76 13.38 -17.28
N ILE A 39 7.69 12.21 -17.91
CA ILE A 39 8.60 11.84 -18.99
C ILE A 39 8.39 12.78 -20.21
N SER A 40 7.15 13.13 -20.56
CA SER A 40 6.86 14.06 -21.66
C SER A 40 7.43 15.47 -21.42
N MET A 41 7.60 15.85 -20.15
CA MET A 41 8.25 17.08 -19.73
C MET A 41 9.78 16.98 -19.69
N GLY A 42 10.34 15.84 -20.09
CA GLY A 42 11.80 15.62 -20.14
C GLY A 42 12.42 15.13 -18.84
N TRP A 43 11.63 14.70 -17.87
CA TRP A 43 12.18 14.15 -16.60
C TRP A 43 12.74 12.74 -16.83
N PRO A 44 13.98 12.45 -16.40
CA PRO A 44 14.57 11.13 -16.52
C PRO A 44 14.11 10.22 -15.39
N ILE A 45 12.89 9.65 -15.49
CA ILE A 45 12.29 8.83 -14.45
C ILE A 45 12.62 7.37 -14.67
N GLU A 46 13.37 6.78 -13.75
CA GLU A 46 13.61 5.33 -13.71
C GLU A 46 12.67 4.62 -12.72
N TYR A 47 12.34 5.28 -11.61
CA TYR A 47 11.47 4.77 -10.54
C TYR A 47 10.46 5.84 -10.14
N ALA A 48 9.27 5.40 -9.75
CA ALA A 48 8.24 6.27 -9.18
C ALA A 48 7.65 5.63 -7.93
N CYS A 49 7.42 6.46 -6.91
CA CYS A 49 6.75 6.08 -5.67
C CYS A 49 5.37 6.71 -5.60
N CYS A 50 4.34 5.89 -5.46
CA CYS A 50 3.04 6.35 -5.02
C CYS A 50 3.02 6.33 -3.48
N ILE A 51 2.67 7.42 -2.85
CA ILE A 51 2.45 7.51 -1.40
C ILE A 51 0.98 7.85 -1.19
N TYR A 52 0.29 7.05 -0.39
CA TYR A 52 -1.12 7.30 -0.08
C TYR A 52 -1.27 8.45 0.92
N PRO A 53 -2.30 9.27 0.80
CA PRO A 53 -2.67 10.21 1.85
C PRO A 53 -3.16 9.45 3.09
N GLY A 54 -3.10 10.09 4.27
CA GLY A 54 -3.64 9.47 5.48
C GLY A 54 -2.79 8.36 6.10
N VAL A 55 -1.50 8.33 5.82
CA VAL A 55 -0.53 7.33 6.36
C VAL A 55 0.43 7.99 7.37
N PRO A 56 -0.04 8.29 8.60
CA PRO A 56 0.70 9.11 9.56
C PRO A 56 2.00 8.48 10.05
N PHE A 57 2.15 7.15 9.95
CA PHE A 57 3.32 6.40 10.43
C PHE A 57 4.30 6.01 9.32
N LEU A 58 4.20 6.66 8.17
CA LEU A 58 5.16 6.51 7.09
C LEU A 58 6.55 6.99 7.54
N GLU A 59 7.55 6.14 7.42
CA GLU A 59 8.93 6.49 7.74
C GLU A 59 9.77 6.71 6.47
N PRO A 60 10.49 7.84 6.36
CA PRO A 60 11.37 8.09 5.21
C PRO A 60 12.44 7.00 5.00
N ASN A 61 12.85 6.34 6.08
CA ASN A 61 13.83 5.25 6.01
C ASN A 61 13.27 4.01 5.30
N ASP A 62 11.99 3.73 5.43
CA ASP A 62 11.35 2.61 4.72
C ASP A 62 11.25 2.89 3.23
N LEU A 63 10.99 4.14 2.84
CA LEU A 63 11.03 4.54 1.43
C LEU A 63 12.42 4.33 0.81
N ARG A 64 13.49 4.67 1.52
CA ARG A 64 14.87 4.48 1.03
C ARG A 64 15.22 3.00 0.91
N LYS A 65 15.01 2.23 1.98
CA LYS A 65 15.32 0.80 2.02
C LYS A 65 14.53 0.01 0.96
N SER A 66 13.26 0.35 0.75
CA SER A 66 12.46 -0.31 -0.27
C SER A 66 12.95 0.05 -1.68
N LEU A 67 13.33 1.29 -1.95
CA LEU A 67 13.93 1.65 -3.24
C LEU A 67 15.23 0.88 -3.49
N GLU A 68 16.15 0.84 -2.51
CA GLU A 68 17.40 0.08 -2.60
C GLU A 68 17.14 -1.42 -2.88
N SER A 69 16.15 -1.99 -2.19
CA SER A 69 15.73 -3.38 -2.41
C SER A 69 15.13 -3.59 -3.81
N LEU A 70 14.35 -2.65 -4.32
CA LEU A 70 13.81 -2.71 -5.67
C LEU A 70 14.91 -2.64 -6.74
N ILE A 71 15.89 -1.74 -6.56
CA ILE A 71 17.04 -1.56 -7.46
C ILE A 71 17.87 -2.85 -7.55
N SER A 72 18.12 -3.49 -6.39
CA SER A 72 18.91 -4.72 -6.32
C SER A 72 18.16 -5.98 -6.74
N SER A 73 16.82 -5.92 -6.81
CA SER A 73 15.97 -7.05 -7.16
C SER A 73 15.66 -7.13 -8.65
N LYS A 74 15.15 -8.30 -9.08
CA LYS A 74 14.57 -8.46 -10.42
C LYS A 74 13.10 -8.03 -10.49
N SER A 75 12.48 -7.70 -9.34
CA SER A 75 11.08 -7.33 -9.25
C SER A 75 10.77 -6.00 -9.94
N HIS A 76 9.52 -5.77 -10.24
CA HIS A 76 9.03 -4.56 -10.86
C HIS A 76 8.48 -3.56 -9.86
N PHE A 77 7.99 -4.06 -8.72
CA PHE A 77 7.39 -3.27 -7.64
C PHE A 77 7.90 -3.73 -6.29
N ILE A 78 7.82 -2.84 -5.29
CA ILE A 78 7.95 -3.14 -3.87
C ILE A 78 6.97 -2.28 -3.09
N TYR A 79 6.34 -2.88 -2.08
CA TYR A 79 5.36 -2.21 -1.23
C TYR A 79 5.43 -2.78 0.20
N PRO A 80 5.04 -2.00 1.21
CA PRO A 80 5.03 -2.49 2.59
C PRO A 80 3.90 -3.48 2.80
N VAL A 81 4.22 -4.52 3.56
CA VAL A 81 3.27 -5.55 3.99
C VAL A 81 3.39 -5.76 5.49
N THR A 82 2.30 -6.16 6.13
CA THR A 82 2.28 -6.55 7.53
C THR A 82 1.58 -7.88 7.72
N GLU A 83 1.87 -8.55 8.85
CA GLU A 83 1.25 -9.82 9.19
C GLU A 83 -0.21 -9.61 9.60
N TYR A 84 -1.09 -10.54 9.22
CA TYR A 84 -2.43 -10.58 9.78
C TYR A 84 -2.37 -10.84 11.28
N ALA A 85 -3.11 -10.05 12.06
CA ALA A 85 -3.19 -10.20 13.52
C ALA A 85 -3.73 -11.58 13.96
N HIS A 86 -4.53 -12.20 13.11
CA HIS A 86 -5.10 -13.53 13.31
C HIS A 86 -4.89 -14.39 12.06
N PRO A 87 -4.63 -15.71 12.21
CA PRO A 87 -4.43 -16.60 11.07
C PRO A 87 -5.63 -16.60 10.12
N VAL A 88 -5.42 -16.18 8.87
CA VAL A 88 -6.48 -16.17 7.84
C VAL A 88 -6.97 -17.57 7.49
N GLN A 89 -6.15 -18.59 7.73
CA GLN A 89 -6.53 -20.00 7.58
C GLN A 89 -7.69 -20.41 8.51
N ARG A 90 -7.95 -19.61 9.56
CA ARG A 90 -9.09 -19.79 10.49
C ARG A 90 -10.23 -18.81 10.23
N ALA A 91 -10.26 -18.18 9.06
CA ALA A 91 -11.35 -17.31 8.68
C ALA A 91 -12.68 -18.08 8.63
N MET A 92 -13.74 -17.46 9.15
CA MET A 92 -15.07 -18.03 9.18
C MET A 92 -16.05 -17.09 8.48
N ARG A 93 -17.11 -17.66 7.92
CA ARG A 93 -18.29 -16.93 7.46
C ARG A 93 -19.48 -17.23 8.32
N GLN A 94 -20.36 -16.26 8.50
CA GLN A 94 -21.65 -16.46 9.14
C GLN A 94 -22.70 -16.80 8.09
N LEU A 95 -23.39 -17.91 8.27
CA LEU A 95 -24.52 -18.31 7.45
C LEU A 95 -25.79 -17.52 7.84
N PRO A 96 -26.81 -17.45 6.97
CA PRO A 96 -28.08 -16.79 7.31
C PRO A 96 -28.79 -17.35 8.56
N SER A 97 -28.50 -18.58 8.94
CA SER A 97 -28.96 -19.23 10.17
C SER A 97 -28.24 -18.75 11.44
N GLY A 98 -27.23 -17.90 11.33
CA GLY A 98 -26.34 -17.50 12.43
C GLY A 98 -25.20 -18.49 12.71
N LYS A 99 -25.17 -19.66 12.09
CA LYS A 99 -24.11 -20.66 12.26
C LYS A 99 -22.81 -20.16 11.62
N MET A 100 -21.69 -20.40 12.32
CA MET A 100 -20.34 -20.12 11.78
C MET A 100 -19.81 -21.33 11.02
N GLU A 101 -19.12 -21.08 9.91
CA GLU A 101 -18.49 -22.09 9.07
C GLU A 101 -17.09 -21.62 8.66
N PHE A 102 -16.08 -22.50 8.76
CA PHE A 102 -14.74 -22.19 8.26
C PHE A 102 -14.77 -22.01 6.74
N LEU A 103 -14.00 -21.03 6.23
CA LEU A 103 -13.78 -20.90 4.78
C LEU A 103 -12.92 -22.06 4.24
N ASP A 104 -11.96 -22.53 5.06
CA ASP A 104 -11.15 -23.72 4.82
C ASP A 104 -11.01 -24.51 6.13
N SER A 105 -11.58 -25.68 6.18
CA SER A 105 -11.54 -26.54 7.37
C SER A 105 -10.22 -27.35 7.49
N SER A 106 -9.33 -27.30 6.50
CA SER A 106 -8.08 -28.08 6.52
C SER A 106 -7.16 -27.71 7.68
N SER A 107 -7.25 -26.48 8.16
CA SER A 107 -6.43 -25.92 9.24
C SER A 107 -7.13 -25.89 10.61
N GLU A 108 -8.33 -26.43 10.74
CA GLU A 108 -9.15 -26.36 11.97
C GLU A 108 -8.44 -26.93 13.20
N MET A 109 -7.72 -28.05 13.03
CA MET A 109 -7.03 -28.77 14.10
C MET A 109 -5.54 -28.40 14.20
N THR A 110 -5.03 -27.54 13.33
CA THR A 110 -3.62 -27.12 13.33
C THR A 110 -3.40 -26.07 14.42
N ARG A 111 -2.33 -26.20 15.20
CA ARG A 111 -1.99 -25.17 16.22
C ARG A 111 -1.63 -23.84 15.55
N THR A 112 -1.97 -22.74 16.18
CA THR A 112 -1.73 -21.38 15.63
C THR A 112 -0.26 -21.16 15.26
N GLN A 113 0.67 -21.62 16.08
CA GLN A 113 2.11 -21.46 15.84
C GLN A 113 2.65 -22.32 14.68
N ASP A 114 1.89 -23.31 14.23
CA ASP A 114 2.27 -24.19 13.13
C ASP A 114 1.65 -23.76 11.80
N LEU A 115 0.81 -22.71 11.81
CA LEU A 115 0.22 -22.12 10.62
C LEU A 115 1.21 -21.19 9.92
N GLU A 116 1.14 -21.18 8.58
CA GLU A 116 1.92 -20.25 7.77
C GLU A 116 1.59 -18.80 8.11
N VAL A 117 2.62 -17.96 8.23
CA VAL A 117 2.44 -16.52 8.42
C VAL A 117 2.00 -15.90 7.10
N ILE A 118 0.84 -15.26 7.12
CA ILE A 118 0.25 -14.60 5.96
C ILE A 118 0.28 -13.09 6.15
N PHE A 119 0.50 -12.38 5.05
CA PHE A 119 0.65 -10.93 5.01
C PHE A 119 -0.47 -10.29 4.21
N HIS A 120 -0.74 -9.03 4.52
CA HIS A 120 -1.55 -8.15 3.69
C HIS A 120 -0.79 -6.87 3.34
N ASP A 121 -1.23 -6.19 2.30
CA ASP A 121 -0.77 -4.86 1.93
C ASP A 121 -1.01 -3.88 3.08
N ALA A 122 -0.01 -3.08 3.40
CA ALA A 122 -0.10 -2.07 4.46
C ALA A 122 -0.69 -0.73 3.99
N GLY A 123 -0.97 -0.57 2.70
CA GLY A 123 -1.66 0.59 2.13
C GLY A 123 -0.91 1.92 2.25
N GLN A 124 0.43 1.91 2.42
CA GLN A 124 1.16 3.15 2.68
C GLN A 124 1.82 3.75 1.45
N PHE A 125 2.60 2.94 0.73
CA PHE A 125 3.32 3.40 -0.45
C PHE A 125 3.66 2.24 -1.39
N TYR A 126 3.95 2.59 -2.66
CA TYR A 126 4.25 1.63 -3.71
C TYR A 126 5.36 2.18 -4.60
N TRP A 127 6.56 1.59 -4.53
CA TRP A 127 7.62 1.84 -5.49
C TRP A 127 7.47 0.95 -6.72
N GLY A 128 7.71 1.50 -7.88
CA GLY A 128 7.74 0.73 -9.12
C GLY A 128 8.74 1.29 -10.12
N LYS A 129 9.28 0.41 -10.97
CA LYS A 129 10.03 0.81 -12.16
C LYS A 129 9.11 1.60 -13.09
N ALA A 130 9.58 2.72 -13.64
CA ALA A 130 8.77 3.57 -14.52
C ALA A 130 8.12 2.78 -15.68
N ASP A 131 8.88 1.87 -16.30
CA ASP A 131 8.38 1.01 -17.37
C ASP A 131 7.27 0.04 -16.90
N ALA A 132 7.34 -0.44 -15.66
CA ALA A 132 6.30 -1.30 -15.09
C ALA A 132 4.99 -0.53 -14.84
N TRP A 133 5.08 0.68 -14.30
CA TRP A 133 3.93 1.58 -14.17
C TRP A 133 3.29 1.90 -15.53
N ARG A 134 4.10 2.31 -16.51
CA ARG A 134 3.63 2.65 -17.85
C ARG A 134 2.95 1.50 -18.58
N LYS A 135 3.46 0.28 -18.40
CA LYS A 135 2.86 -0.96 -18.93
C LYS A 135 1.69 -1.48 -18.09
N GLN A 136 1.33 -0.77 -17.04
CA GLN A 136 0.24 -1.12 -16.13
C GLN A 136 0.30 -2.58 -15.65
N ARG A 137 1.51 -3.03 -15.24
CA ARG A 137 1.69 -4.37 -14.71
C ARG A 137 0.93 -4.56 -13.40
N LYS A 138 0.63 -5.79 -13.06
CA LYS A 138 -0.07 -6.15 -11.82
C LYS A 138 0.87 -5.96 -10.62
N MET A 139 0.70 -4.86 -9.90
CA MET A 139 1.60 -4.41 -8.83
C MET A 139 1.89 -5.49 -7.80
N HIS A 140 0.86 -6.15 -7.26
CA HIS A 140 1.04 -7.17 -6.22
C HIS A 140 1.65 -8.47 -6.76
N SER A 141 1.28 -8.91 -7.96
CA SER A 141 1.79 -10.16 -8.54
C SER A 141 3.23 -10.03 -9.07
N ASP A 142 3.62 -8.83 -9.53
CA ASP A 142 4.95 -8.54 -10.08
C ASP A 142 5.86 -7.82 -9.07
N GLY A 143 5.46 -7.79 -7.79
CA GLY A 143 6.13 -7.09 -6.72
C GLY A 143 6.64 -7.98 -5.61
N ILE A 144 7.42 -7.38 -4.72
CA ILE A 144 7.90 -7.97 -3.46
C ILE A 144 7.40 -7.16 -2.28
N GLY A 145 7.12 -7.84 -1.16
CA GLY A 145 6.68 -7.20 0.09
C GLY A 145 7.87 -6.82 0.97
N MET A 146 7.87 -5.60 1.50
CA MET A 146 8.74 -5.20 2.61
C MET A 146 7.94 -5.27 3.91
N ARG A 147 8.39 -6.09 4.86
CA ARG A 147 7.69 -6.22 6.16
C ARG A 147 7.84 -4.97 7.00
N ILE A 148 6.73 -4.47 7.52
CA ILE A 148 6.68 -3.41 8.53
C ILE A 148 5.87 -3.87 9.73
N PRO A 149 6.15 -3.33 10.94
CA PRO A 149 5.39 -3.67 12.15
C PRO A 149 3.93 -3.27 12.03
N SER A 150 3.03 -4.12 12.52
CA SER A 150 1.57 -3.91 12.43
C SER A 150 1.09 -2.64 13.14
N TYR A 151 1.74 -2.22 14.23
CA TYR A 151 1.40 -0.98 14.95
C TYR A 151 1.63 0.29 14.10
N ARG A 152 2.37 0.19 12.99
CA ARG A 152 2.59 1.28 12.04
C ARG A 152 1.65 1.25 10.85
N VAL A 153 0.75 0.29 10.80
CA VAL A 153 -0.23 0.14 9.72
C VAL A 153 -1.56 0.68 10.19
N VAL A 154 -1.82 1.92 9.82
CA VAL A 154 -3.11 2.58 10.01
C VAL A 154 -3.47 3.22 8.67
N ASP A 155 -4.59 2.81 8.12
CA ASP A 155 -5.24 3.44 6.98
C ASP A 155 -6.44 4.22 7.52
N ILE A 156 -6.43 5.53 7.35
CA ILE A 156 -7.45 6.40 7.96
C ILE A 156 -8.58 6.58 6.95
N ASP A 157 -9.53 5.67 6.95
CA ASP A 157 -10.74 5.72 6.14
C ASP A 157 -11.98 6.12 6.94
N THR A 158 -11.96 5.89 8.25
CA THR A 158 -13.09 6.13 9.14
C THR A 158 -12.73 7.04 10.33
N GLU A 159 -13.76 7.55 11.01
CA GLU A 159 -13.58 8.33 12.24
C GLU A 159 -12.94 7.52 13.39
N ASP A 160 -13.15 6.21 13.39
CA ASP A 160 -12.54 5.33 14.39
C ASP A 160 -11.05 5.09 14.09
N ASP A 161 -10.65 4.97 12.82
CA ASP A 161 -9.24 4.93 12.43
C ASP A 161 -8.52 6.22 12.82
N TRP A 162 -9.19 7.38 12.63
CA TRP A 162 -8.67 8.66 13.09
C TRP A 162 -8.41 8.69 14.59
N LYS A 163 -9.36 8.23 15.41
CA LYS A 163 -9.18 8.14 16.88
C LYS A 163 -8.03 7.21 17.27
N LEU A 164 -7.90 6.05 16.60
CA LEU A 164 -6.80 5.11 16.83
C LEU A 164 -5.45 5.73 16.47
N SER A 165 -5.36 6.46 15.36
CA SER A 165 -4.13 7.15 14.95
C SER A 165 -3.70 8.19 15.98
N LEU A 166 -4.63 8.93 16.58
CA LEU A 166 -4.34 9.92 17.61
C LEU A 166 -3.77 9.30 18.89
N ILE A 167 -4.21 8.11 19.27
CA ILE A 167 -3.66 7.39 20.45
C ILE A 167 -2.19 7.07 20.22
N HIS A 168 -1.82 6.58 19.04
CA HIS A 168 -0.43 6.26 18.71
C HIS A 168 0.47 7.49 18.56
N ILE A 169 -0.08 8.63 18.14
CA ILE A 169 0.67 9.89 18.00
C ILE A 169 0.91 10.53 19.37
N SER A 170 -0.06 10.45 20.29
CA SER A 170 0.02 11.07 21.61
C SER A 170 0.82 10.25 22.65
N GLU A 171 0.99 8.95 22.43
CA GLU A 171 1.79 8.06 23.30
C GLU A 171 2.86 7.32 22.47
N PRO A 172 3.90 8.01 21.99
CA PRO A 172 4.99 7.34 21.29
C PRO A 172 5.74 6.43 22.27
N THR A 173 5.65 5.12 22.07
CA THR A 173 6.40 4.09 22.82
C THR A 173 7.83 4.01 22.34
#